data_ece770edb7dac2243e9b5b7ecc6b0f6e
#
_entry.id   ece770edb7dac2243e9b5b7ecc6b0f6e
#
_cell.length_a   1.000
_cell.length_b   1.000
_cell.length_c   1.000
_cell.angle_alpha   90.00
_cell.angle_beta   90.00
_cell.angle_gamma   90.00
#
_symmetry.space_group_name_H-M   'P 1'
#
loop_
_entity.id
_entity.type
_entity.pdbx_description
1 polymer ?
#
loop_
_entity_poly.entity_id
_entity_poly.type
_entity_poly.pdbx_seq_one_letter_code
_entity_poly.pdbx_strand_id
1 'polypeptide(L)'
;TDQPIENEIAVIKRLVPLSGRKILELGCGAAEKTREIAALSDTIQITGAEIDQIQHLKNCATAVSGVTFKSYGAETIDESDNVFDVVMMFKSLHHVALDRLDDALEEISRVLKPGGLLLVSEPVFAGAYNDVIRVFHDEEVVRKAAFMAMKRAVEAKKMDLVAEYFFKNRMQMHSFEQLRNRFMNVSHTDHHISREQLRIVQARFEANRSPGGYLFEVPNRIDLLQVPI
;
A
#
# COMPACT_ATOMS: atom_id res chain seq x y z
N THR A 1 -19.49 12.94 5.04
CA THR A 1 -19.66 11.86 6.04
C THR A 1 -18.32 11.62 6.69
N ASP A 2 -18.28 11.63 8.03
CA ASP A 2 -17.05 11.38 8.77
C ASP A 2 -16.64 9.92 8.56
N GLN A 3 -15.39 9.70 8.12
CA GLN A 3 -14.88 8.35 7.87
C GLN A 3 -14.52 7.70 9.21
N PRO A 4 -14.79 6.40 9.41
CA PRO A 4 -14.46 5.70 10.64
C PRO A 4 -12.94 5.63 10.86
N ILE A 5 -12.52 5.68 12.12
CA ILE A 5 -11.12 5.44 12.50
C ILE A 5 -10.99 3.95 12.78
N GLU A 6 -10.24 3.25 11.93
CA GLU A 6 -10.10 1.80 12.00
C GLU A 6 -8.64 1.35 11.79
N ASN A 7 -8.34 0.15 12.29
CA ASN A 7 -7.10 -0.54 11.94
C ASN A 7 -7.27 -1.20 10.56
N GLU A 8 -6.30 -1.00 9.67
CA GLU A 8 -6.32 -1.50 8.30
C GLU A 8 -6.49 -3.03 8.22
N ILE A 9 -5.82 -3.79 9.08
CA ILE A 9 -5.97 -5.27 9.14
C ILE A 9 -7.38 -5.67 9.53
N ALA A 10 -8.03 -4.94 10.44
CA ALA A 10 -9.42 -5.21 10.81
C ALA A 10 -10.37 -5.00 9.63
N VAL A 11 -10.13 -3.96 8.82
CA VAL A 11 -10.89 -3.71 7.58
C VAL A 11 -10.66 -4.82 6.58
N ILE A 12 -9.41 -5.23 6.34
CA ILE A 12 -9.05 -6.32 5.41
C ILE A 12 -9.76 -7.62 5.80
N LYS A 13 -9.70 -8.01 7.08
CA LYS A 13 -10.37 -9.23 7.59
C LYS A 13 -11.88 -9.24 7.37
N ARG A 14 -12.50 -8.05 7.36
CA ARG A 14 -13.94 -7.91 7.10
C ARG A 14 -14.28 -8.03 5.61
N LEU A 15 -13.38 -7.54 4.75
CA LEU A 15 -13.60 -7.49 3.30
C LEU A 15 -13.18 -8.78 2.59
N VAL A 16 -12.14 -9.47 3.08
CA VAL A 16 -11.53 -10.61 2.38
C VAL A 16 -11.43 -11.82 3.32
N PRO A 17 -11.96 -12.98 2.93
CA PRO A 17 -11.75 -14.23 3.66
C PRO A 17 -10.31 -14.74 3.42
N LEU A 18 -9.43 -14.62 4.42
CA LEU A 18 -7.99 -14.88 4.28
C LEU A 18 -7.59 -16.33 4.57
N SER A 19 -8.34 -17.02 5.44
CA SER A 19 -7.98 -18.37 5.88
C SER A 19 -7.92 -19.37 4.73
N GLY A 20 -6.86 -20.15 4.64
CA GLY A 20 -6.64 -21.13 3.57
C GLY A 20 -6.31 -20.53 2.21
N ARG A 21 -6.07 -19.22 2.12
CA ARG A 21 -5.80 -18.54 0.85
C ARG A 21 -4.31 -18.52 0.51
N LYS A 22 -4.05 -18.57 -0.79
CA LYS A 22 -2.75 -18.27 -1.37
C LYS A 22 -2.74 -16.80 -1.82
N ILE A 23 -1.92 -16.01 -1.16
CA ILE A 23 -1.90 -14.55 -1.29
C ILE A 23 -0.58 -14.10 -1.93
N LEU A 24 -0.65 -13.13 -2.84
CA LEU A 24 0.51 -12.39 -3.32
C LEU A 24 0.43 -10.95 -2.80
N GLU A 25 1.45 -10.47 -2.11
CA GLU A 25 1.62 -9.05 -1.78
C GLU A 25 2.68 -8.45 -2.68
N LEU A 26 2.30 -7.45 -3.50
CA LEU A 26 3.19 -6.75 -4.44
C LEU A 26 3.67 -5.43 -3.82
N GLY A 27 4.98 -5.21 -3.83
CA GLY A 27 5.64 -4.07 -3.18
C GLY A 27 5.55 -4.19 -1.65
N CYS A 28 5.95 -5.35 -1.11
CA CYS A 28 5.79 -5.63 0.33
C CYS A 28 6.70 -4.79 1.25
N GLY A 29 7.66 -4.05 0.68
CA GLY A 29 8.59 -3.23 1.47
C GLY A 29 9.28 -4.05 2.56
N ALA A 30 9.27 -3.55 3.80
CA ALA A 30 9.81 -4.27 4.96
C ALA A 30 8.94 -5.46 5.43
N ALA A 31 7.94 -5.84 4.66
CA ALA A 31 7.03 -6.96 4.91
C ALA A 31 6.29 -6.90 6.26
N GLU A 32 5.99 -5.70 6.75
CA GLU A 32 5.24 -5.53 7.99
C GLU A 32 3.82 -6.08 7.85
N LYS A 33 3.11 -5.70 6.76
CA LYS A 33 1.75 -6.19 6.48
C LYS A 33 1.74 -7.68 6.15
N THR A 34 2.72 -8.15 5.39
CA THR A 34 2.93 -9.58 5.12
C THR A 34 2.93 -10.39 6.42
N ARG A 35 3.76 -9.95 7.40
CA ARG A 35 3.88 -10.64 8.71
C ARG A 35 2.61 -10.54 9.54
N GLU A 36 1.97 -9.37 9.58
CA GLU A 36 0.69 -9.17 10.28
C GLU A 36 -0.40 -10.10 9.73
N ILE A 37 -0.49 -10.24 8.40
CA ILE A 37 -1.49 -11.10 7.73
C ILE A 37 -1.15 -12.57 7.94
N ALA A 38 0.12 -12.97 7.79
CA ALA A 38 0.56 -14.36 8.03
C ALA A 38 0.23 -14.83 9.46
N ALA A 39 0.37 -13.95 10.44
CA ALA A 39 0.08 -14.26 11.84
C ALA A 39 -1.43 -14.45 12.14
N LEU A 40 -2.33 -14.21 11.19
CA LEU A 40 -3.77 -14.37 11.41
C LEU A 40 -4.21 -15.84 11.38
N SER A 41 -3.49 -16.70 10.66
CA SER A 41 -3.80 -18.14 10.57
C SER A 41 -2.64 -18.92 9.95
N ASP A 42 -2.32 -20.08 10.49
CA ASP A 42 -1.30 -21.00 9.96
C ASP A 42 -1.66 -21.60 8.58
N THR A 43 -2.90 -21.40 8.13
CA THR A 43 -3.36 -21.88 6.82
C THR A 43 -3.15 -20.86 5.69
N ILE A 44 -2.72 -19.65 6.01
CA ILE A 44 -2.43 -18.61 5.03
C ILE A 44 -1.05 -18.86 4.42
N GLN A 45 -0.97 -18.80 3.10
CA GLN A 45 0.30 -18.82 2.36
C GLN A 45 0.48 -17.48 1.64
N ILE A 46 1.59 -16.78 1.90
CA ILE A 46 1.86 -15.48 1.30
C ILE A 46 3.16 -15.52 0.50
N THR A 47 3.11 -15.05 -0.74
CA THR A 47 4.30 -14.61 -1.48
C THR A 47 4.40 -13.10 -1.32
N GLY A 48 5.47 -12.60 -0.69
CA GLY A 48 5.78 -11.18 -0.61
C GLY A 48 6.80 -10.81 -1.68
N ALA A 49 6.42 -9.97 -2.64
CA ALA A 49 7.30 -9.53 -3.72
C ALA A 49 7.82 -8.11 -3.47
N GLU A 50 9.15 -7.92 -3.61
CA GLU A 50 9.81 -6.63 -3.42
C GLU A 50 10.89 -6.44 -4.49
N ILE A 51 10.81 -5.33 -5.22
CA ILE A 51 11.75 -5.01 -6.31
C ILE A 51 13.08 -4.45 -5.81
N ASP A 52 13.08 -3.75 -4.66
CA ASP A 52 14.32 -3.31 -4.01
C ASP A 52 15.10 -4.51 -3.49
N GLN A 53 16.23 -4.79 -4.17
CA GLN A 53 17.09 -5.93 -3.87
C GLN A 53 17.63 -5.92 -2.44
N ILE A 54 17.95 -4.73 -1.90
CA ILE A 54 18.47 -4.60 -0.54
C ILE A 54 17.37 -4.96 0.46
N GLN A 55 16.16 -4.48 0.25
CA GLN A 55 15.02 -4.79 1.10
C GLN A 55 14.60 -6.25 0.96
N HIS A 56 14.58 -6.78 -0.27
CA HIS A 56 14.30 -8.20 -0.53
C HIS A 56 15.26 -9.11 0.26
N LEU A 57 16.57 -8.87 0.20
CA LEU A 57 17.55 -9.66 0.94
C LEU A 57 17.33 -9.59 2.47
N LYS A 58 16.98 -8.42 3.01
CA LYS A 58 16.60 -8.28 4.43
C LYS A 58 15.37 -9.11 4.78
N ASN A 59 14.37 -9.13 3.92
CA ASN A 59 13.16 -9.92 4.12
C ASN A 59 13.49 -11.43 4.13
N CYS A 60 14.30 -11.89 3.17
CA CYS A 60 14.74 -13.29 3.09
C CYS A 60 15.56 -13.73 4.32
N ALA A 61 16.31 -12.82 4.94
CA ALA A 61 17.11 -13.12 6.14
C ALA A 61 16.21 -13.35 7.39
N THR A 62 14.92 -13.01 7.34
CA THR A 62 13.98 -13.16 8.45
C THR A 62 12.87 -14.12 8.04
N ALA A 63 13.04 -15.40 8.34
CA ALA A 63 12.04 -16.43 8.03
C ALA A 63 10.73 -16.18 8.78
N VAL A 64 9.62 -16.34 8.07
CA VAL A 64 8.25 -16.26 8.60
C VAL A 64 7.50 -17.48 8.11
N SER A 65 6.83 -18.19 9.02
CA SER A 65 6.03 -19.37 8.66
C SER A 65 4.93 -18.97 7.68
N GLY A 66 4.75 -19.75 6.60
CA GLY A 66 3.75 -19.50 5.57
C GLY A 66 4.10 -18.35 4.61
N VAL A 67 5.31 -17.74 4.72
CA VAL A 67 5.74 -16.64 3.84
C VAL A 67 6.94 -17.03 2.99
N THR A 68 6.86 -16.73 1.71
CA THR A 68 7.98 -16.81 0.74
C THR A 68 8.24 -15.43 0.18
N PHE A 69 9.52 -15.03 0.07
CA PHE A 69 9.89 -13.74 -0.54
C PHE A 69 10.43 -13.94 -1.96
N LYS A 70 10.01 -13.07 -2.86
CA LYS A 70 10.39 -13.03 -4.28
C LYS A 70 10.85 -11.63 -4.68
N SER A 71 11.58 -11.54 -5.80
CA SER A 71 12.09 -10.26 -6.30
C SER A 71 11.58 -10.00 -7.71
N TYR A 72 10.39 -9.37 -7.80
CA TYR A 72 9.80 -8.87 -9.04
C TYR A 72 8.81 -7.73 -8.73
N GLY A 73 8.52 -6.91 -9.75
CA GLY A 73 7.52 -5.85 -9.70
C GLY A 73 6.14 -6.31 -10.18
N ALA A 74 5.17 -5.42 -10.08
CA ALA A 74 3.79 -5.70 -10.50
C ALA A 74 3.65 -5.76 -12.04
N GLU A 75 4.55 -5.12 -12.77
CA GLU A 75 4.57 -5.03 -14.23
C GLU A 75 5.05 -6.31 -14.94
N THR A 76 5.65 -7.23 -14.18
CA THR A 76 6.15 -8.50 -14.67
C THR A 76 6.25 -9.46 -13.49
N ILE A 77 5.22 -10.26 -13.31
CA ILE A 77 5.10 -11.17 -12.16
C ILE A 77 5.63 -12.55 -12.58
N ASP A 78 6.75 -12.98 -11.97
CA ASP A 78 7.37 -14.29 -12.24
C ASP A 78 6.63 -15.42 -11.50
N GLU A 79 5.36 -15.57 -11.84
CA GLU A 79 4.46 -16.62 -11.36
C GLU A 79 3.57 -17.12 -12.50
N SER A 80 3.10 -18.37 -12.38
CA SER A 80 2.19 -18.94 -13.36
C SER A 80 0.81 -18.30 -13.31
N ASP A 81 0.02 -18.50 -14.35
CA ASP A 81 -1.37 -18.06 -14.41
C ASP A 81 -2.23 -18.77 -13.35
N ASN A 82 -3.22 -18.08 -12.81
CA ASN A 82 -4.26 -18.64 -11.95
C ASN A 82 -3.72 -19.29 -10.65
N VAL A 83 -2.69 -18.71 -10.05
CA VAL A 83 -2.02 -19.25 -8.85
C VAL A 83 -2.62 -18.73 -7.56
N PHE A 84 -2.98 -17.44 -7.51
CA PHE A 84 -3.36 -16.77 -6.28
C PHE A 84 -4.86 -16.62 -6.13
N ASP A 85 -5.32 -16.76 -4.89
CA ASP A 85 -6.72 -16.45 -4.52
C ASP A 85 -6.91 -14.95 -4.30
N VAL A 86 -5.85 -14.27 -3.82
CA VAL A 86 -5.86 -12.84 -3.51
C VAL A 86 -4.52 -12.22 -3.89
N VAL A 87 -4.55 -11.06 -4.53
CA VAL A 87 -3.40 -10.15 -4.67
C VAL A 87 -3.66 -8.92 -3.81
N MET A 88 -2.64 -8.46 -3.10
CA MET A 88 -2.71 -7.28 -2.23
C MET A 88 -1.62 -6.28 -2.59
N MET A 89 -1.98 -5.00 -2.55
CA MET A 89 -1.06 -3.88 -2.71
C MET A 89 -1.33 -2.84 -1.62
N PHE A 90 -0.33 -2.58 -0.78
CA PHE A 90 -0.42 -1.61 0.30
C PHE A 90 0.48 -0.41 0.01
N LYS A 91 -0.12 0.70 -0.42
CA LYS A 91 0.62 1.93 -0.76
C LYS A 91 1.73 1.68 -1.79
N SER A 92 1.49 0.79 -2.73
CA SER A 92 2.48 0.33 -3.70
C SER A 92 2.06 0.45 -5.17
N LEU A 93 0.76 0.47 -5.48
CA LEU A 93 0.30 0.62 -6.85
C LEU A 93 0.72 1.96 -7.47
N HIS A 94 0.69 3.04 -6.69
CA HIS A 94 1.11 4.36 -7.16
C HIS A 94 2.63 4.51 -7.40
N HIS A 95 3.44 3.53 -7.00
CA HIS A 95 4.86 3.47 -7.31
C HIS A 95 5.18 2.76 -8.63
N VAL A 96 4.19 2.10 -9.23
CA VAL A 96 4.32 1.55 -10.59
C VAL A 96 4.47 2.70 -11.58
N ALA A 97 5.38 2.56 -12.57
CA ALA A 97 5.59 3.57 -13.60
C ALA A 97 4.27 3.90 -14.31
N LEU A 98 4.03 5.18 -14.58
CA LEU A 98 2.72 5.68 -15.06
C LEU A 98 2.27 4.99 -16.36
N ASP A 99 3.21 4.68 -17.25
CA ASP A 99 2.99 4.01 -18.53
C ASP A 99 2.89 2.47 -18.41
N ARG A 100 3.13 1.92 -17.19
CA ARG A 100 3.09 0.48 -16.92
C ARG A 100 1.95 0.06 -15.98
N LEU A 101 1.11 1.01 -15.55
CA LEU A 101 0.01 0.72 -14.63
C LEU A 101 -1.01 -0.28 -15.20
N ASP A 102 -1.34 -0.15 -16.49
CA ASP A 102 -2.28 -1.05 -17.14
C ASP A 102 -1.67 -2.45 -17.33
N ASP A 103 -0.36 -2.55 -17.64
CA ASP A 103 0.37 -3.82 -17.70
C ASP A 103 0.39 -4.52 -16.33
N ALA A 104 0.62 -3.75 -15.25
CA ALA A 104 0.59 -4.29 -13.89
C ALA A 104 -0.78 -4.89 -13.53
N LEU A 105 -1.87 -4.22 -13.90
CA LEU A 105 -3.22 -4.75 -13.66
C LEU A 105 -3.53 -5.98 -14.53
N GLU A 106 -2.97 -6.08 -15.75
CA GLU A 106 -3.07 -7.27 -16.58
C GLU A 106 -2.31 -8.44 -15.97
N GLU A 107 -1.08 -8.25 -15.52
CA GLU A 107 -0.28 -9.28 -14.84
C GLU A 107 -0.96 -9.75 -13.55
N ILE A 108 -1.49 -8.83 -12.75
CA ILE A 108 -2.28 -9.15 -11.55
C ILE A 108 -3.50 -10.01 -11.92
N SER A 109 -4.22 -9.64 -12.97
CA SER A 109 -5.36 -10.43 -13.45
C SER A 109 -4.94 -11.82 -13.92
N ARG A 110 -3.80 -11.95 -14.59
CA ARG A 110 -3.26 -13.22 -15.09
C ARG A 110 -2.93 -14.19 -13.95
N VAL A 111 -2.29 -13.72 -12.89
CA VAL A 111 -1.86 -14.59 -11.78
C VAL A 111 -2.99 -14.91 -10.80
N LEU A 112 -4.06 -14.12 -10.79
CA LEU A 112 -5.26 -14.41 -10.02
C LEU A 112 -6.06 -15.55 -10.65
N LYS A 113 -6.62 -16.42 -9.79
CA LYS A 113 -7.58 -17.43 -10.22
C LYS A 113 -8.87 -16.75 -10.73
N PRO A 114 -9.66 -17.41 -11.59
CA PRO A 114 -11.01 -16.96 -11.88
C PRO A 114 -11.79 -16.71 -10.58
N GLY A 115 -12.42 -15.55 -10.45
CA GLY A 115 -13.07 -15.10 -9.21
C GLY A 115 -12.11 -14.67 -8.10
N GLY A 116 -10.80 -14.63 -8.34
CA GLY A 116 -9.78 -14.13 -7.40
C GLY A 116 -9.90 -12.64 -7.15
N LEU A 117 -9.37 -12.17 -6.04
CA LEU A 117 -9.54 -10.80 -5.54
C LEU A 117 -8.25 -10.01 -5.62
N LEU A 118 -8.34 -8.76 -6.11
CA LEU A 118 -7.31 -7.73 -5.94
C LEU A 118 -7.76 -6.75 -4.87
N LEU A 119 -6.96 -6.60 -3.80
CA LEU A 119 -7.15 -5.58 -2.77
C LEU A 119 -6.05 -4.53 -2.91
N VAL A 120 -6.44 -3.29 -3.17
CA VAL A 120 -5.53 -2.14 -3.23
C VAL A 120 -5.87 -1.19 -2.09
N SER A 121 -4.92 -0.97 -1.18
CA SER A 121 -5.05 -0.01 -0.08
C SER A 121 -4.11 1.17 -0.29
N GLU A 122 -4.69 2.35 -0.53
CA GLU A 122 -3.95 3.56 -0.84
C GLU A 122 -4.34 4.73 0.07
N PRO A 123 -3.39 5.61 0.43
CA PRO A 123 -3.74 6.83 1.12
C PRO A 123 -4.49 7.77 0.18
N VAL A 124 -5.55 8.39 0.69
CA VAL A 124 -6.25 9.45 -0.03
C VAL A 124 -5.39 10.72 -0.01
N PHE A 125 -5.31 11.43 -1.15
CA PHE A 125 -4.55 12.68 -1.25
C PHE A 125 -5.29 13.83 -0.56
N ALA A 126 -5.42 13.72 0.77
CA ALA A 126 -6.13 14.69 1.62
C ALA A 126 -5.68 14.57 3.09
N GLY A 127 -6.04 15.56 3.89
CA GLY A 127 -5.84 15.57 5.33
C GLY A 127 -4.50 16.14 5.78
N ALA A 128 -4.42 16.47 7.07
CA ALA A 128 -3.30 17.22 7.64
C ALA A 128 -1.93 16.53 7.45
N TYR A 129 -1.90 15.19 7.50
CA TYR A 129 -0.65 14.44 7.22
C TYR A 129 -0.20 14.64 5.77
N ASN A 130 -1.12 14.50 4.82
CA ASN A 130 -0.83 14.73 3.40
C ASN A 130 -0.36 16.16 3.16
N ASP A 131 -0.97 17.16 3.82
CA ASP A 131 -0.57 18.57 3.69
C ASP A 131 0.85 18.84 4.20
N VAL A 132 1.34 18.04 5.17
CA VAL A 132 2.73 18.09 5.63
C VAL A 132 3.66 17.47 4.59
N ILE A 133 3.37 16.24 4.14
CA ILE A 133 4.27 15.45 3.28
C ILE A 133 4.36 16.03 1.86
N ARG A 134 3.25 16.48 1.27
CA ARG A 134 3.23 17.02 -0.10
C ARG A 134 4.14 18.21 -0.36
N VAL A 135 4.62 18.89 0.69
CA VAL A 135 5.54 20.03 0.54
C VAL A 135 6.89 19.58 -0.04
N PHE A 136 7.31 18.36 0.26
CA PHE A 136 8.59 17.82 -0.18
C PHE A 136 8.46 16.51 -0.95
N HIS A 137 7.30 15.85 -0.89
CA HIS A 137 7.01 14.61 -1.56
C HIS A 137 5.54 14.63 -2.03
N ASP A 138 5.32 15.22 -3.20
CA ASP A 138 3.97 15.36 -3.78
C ASP A 138 3.66 14.19 -4.70
N GLU A 139 2.74 13.35 -4.27
CA GLU A 139 2.31 12.13 -4.99
C GLU A 139 0.92 12.29 -5.63
N GLU A 140 0.40 13.51 -5.78
CA GLU A 140 -0.96 13.72 -6.32
C GLU A 140 -1.15 13.04 -7.68
N VAL A 141 -0.19 13.25 -8.58
CA VAL A 141 -0.27 12.73 -9.95
C VAL A 141 -0.24 11.21 -9.98
N VAL A 142 0.71 10.59 -9.28
CA VAL A 142 0.89 9.12 -9.29
C VAL A 142 -0.26 8.40 -8.60
N ARG A 143 -0.76 8.92 -7.47
CA ARG A 143 -1.93 8.35 -6.77
C ARG A 143 -3.21 8.45 -7.61
N LYS A 144 -3.42 9.60 -8.29
CA LYS A 144 -4.53 9.76 -9.20
C LYS A 144 -4.44 8.81 -10.40
N ALA A 145 -3.24 8.65 -10.97
CA ALA A 145 -3.03 7.75 -12.10
C ALA A 145 -3.30 6.28 -11.73
N ALA A 146 -2.81 5.82 -10.57
CA ALA A 146 -3.08 4.48 -10.06
C ALA A 146 -4.59 4.22 -9.88
N PHE A 147 -5.31 5.19 -9.28
CA PHE A 147 -6.76 5.10 -9.15
C PHE A 147 -7.47 5.04 -10.52
N MET A 148 -7.06 5.88 -11.45
CA MET A 148 -7.66 5.90 -12.80
C MET A 148 -7.36 4.63 -13.59
N ALA A 149 -6.21 3.97 -13.37
CA ALA A 149 -5.91 2.68 -13.98
C ALA A 149 -6.87 1.59 -13.50
N MET A 150 -7.15 1.51 -12.20
CA MET A 150 -8.16 0.58 -11.68
C MET A 150 -9.55 0.86 -12.28
N LYS A 151 -9.94 2.13 -12.39
CA LYS A 151 -11.21 2.49 -13.03
C LYS A 151 -11.27 2.03 -14.49
N ARG A 152 -10.21 2.24 -15.26
CA ARG A 152 -10.13 1.74 -16.65
C ARG A 152 -10.27 0.22 -16.72
N ALA A 153 -9.63 -0.53 -15.80
CA ALA A 153 -9.75 -1.98 -15.76
C ALA A 153 -11.20 -2.43 -15.50
N VAL A 154 -11.93 -1.72 -14.64
CA VAL A 154 -13.36 -1.98 -14.37
C VAL A 154 -14.22 -1.60 -15.59
N GLU A 155 -14.01 -0.44 -16.17
CA GLU A 155 -14.75 0.03 -17.36
C GLU A 155 -14.55 -0.91 -18.56
N ALA A 156 -13.32 -1.46 -18.71
CA ALA A 156 -12.97 -2.45 -19.72
C ALA A 156 -13.46 -3.88 -19.39
N LYS A 157 -14.14 -4.07 -18.25
CA LYS A 157 -14.61 -5.38 -17.75
C LYS A 157 -13.51 -6.43 -17.58
N LYS A 158 -12.29 -5.98 -17.33
CA LYS A 158 -11.17 -6.85 -16.96
C LYS A 158 -11.26 -7.30 -15.51
N MET A 159 -11.87 -6.46 -14.66
CA MET A 159 -12.17 -6.72 -13.24
C MET A 159 -13.51 -6.06 -12.89
N ASP A 160 -14.21 -6.59 -11.90
CA ASP A 160 -15.41 -5.99 -11.31
C ASP A 160 -15.08 -5.31 -9.99
N LEU A 161 -15.60 -4.11 -9.74
CA LEU A 161 -15.47 -3.45 -8.43
C LEU A 161 -16.45 -4.10 -7.45
N VAL A 162 -15.91 -4.78 -6.44
CA VAL A 162 -16.68 -5.46 -5.38
C VAL A 162 -16.99 -4.52 -4.23
N ALA A 163 -16.00 -3.72 -3.80
CA ALA A 163 -16.16 -2.76 -2.72
C ALA A 163 -15.17 -1.60 -2.85
N GLU A 164 -15.60 -0.42 -2.42
CA GLU A 164 -14.75 0.74 -2.15
C GLU A 164 -14.99 1.15 -0.69
N TYR A 165 -13.96 1.17 0.13
CA TYR A 165 -14.09 1.43 1.56
C TYR A 165 -13.13 2.51 2.02
N PHE A 166 -13.67 3.56 2.64
CA PHE A 166 -12.91 4.70 3.17
C PHE A 166 -12.83 4.63 4.69
N PHE A 167 -11.63 4.83 5.22
CA PHE A 167 -11.36 4.85 6.65
C PHE A 167 -10.18 5.76 6.97
N LYS A 168 -9.97 6.06 8.25
CA LYS A 168 -8.79 6.80 8.71
C LYS A 168 -7.95 5.93 9.62
N ASN A 169 -6.64 5.98 9.43
CA ASN A 169 -5.68 5.45 10.40
C ASN A 169 -5.21 6.58 11.31
N ARG A 170 -5.04 6.29 12.60
CA ARG A 170 -4.33 7.20 13.51
C ARG A 170 -2.83 6.97 13.42
N MET A 171 -2.10 8.06 13.19
CA MET A 171 -0.64 8.08 13.22
C MET A 171 -0.18 9.02 14.34
N GLN A 172 0.46 8.45 15.35
CA GLN A 172 1.07 9.20 16.45
C GLN A 172 2.55 9.40 16.17
N MET A 173 3.03 10.64 16.30
CA MET A 173 4.46 10.96 16.26
C MET A 173 4.83 11.71 17.55
N HIS A 174 6.06 11.48 18.04
CA HIS A 174 6.52 12.09 19.28
C HIS A 174 7.24 13.41 19.05
N SER A 175 7.83 13.61 17.87
CA SER A 175 8.60 14.81 17.55
C SER A 175 8.70 15.06 16.04
N PHE A 176 9.03 16.29 15.66
CA PHE A 176 9.36 16.65 14.28
C PHE A 176 10.62 15.91 13.77
N GLU A 177 11.55 15.59 14.66
CA GLU A 177 12.73 14.81 14.30
C GLU A 177 12.36 13.39 13.87
N GLN A 178 11.35 12.78 14.50
CA GLN A 178 10.82 11.47 14.06
C GLN A 178 10.26 11.55 12.63
N LEU A 179 9.55 12.62 12.28
CA LEU A 179 9.10 12.86 10.90
C LEU A 179 10.28 12.94 9.94
N ARG A 180 11.30 13.75 10.30
CA ARG A 180 12.50 13.92 9.45
C ARG A 180 13.22 12.60 9.20
N ASN A 181 13.46 11.82 10.25
CA ASN A 181 14.19 10.56 10.14
C ASN A 181 13.40 9.50 9.37
N ARG A 182 12.09 9.52 9.46
CA ARG A 182 11.24 8.52 8.82
C ARG A 182 10.93 8.81 7.35
N PHE A 183 10.85 10.10 6.96
CA PHE A 183 10.32 10.48 5.64
C PHE A 183 11.20 11.46 4.86
N MET A 184 12.12 12.19 5.49
CA MET A 184 12.98 13.14 4.80
C MET A 184 14.41 12.63 4.62
N ASN A 185 14.93 11.89 5.61
CA ASN A 185 16.31 11.36 5.62
C ASN A 185 16.32 9.90 5.13
N VAL A 186 15.58 9.58 4.09
CA VAL A 186 15.53 8.24 3.52
C VAL A 186 16.61 8.04 2.46
N SER A 187 17.24 6.86 2.41
CA SER A 187 18.37 6.59 1.52
C SER A 187 18.01 6.43 0.05
N HIS A 188 16.73 6.20 -0.25
CA HIS A 188 16.24 5.90 -1.60
C HIS A 188 15.67 7.12 -2.33
N THR A 189 15.55 8.28 -1.66
CA THR A 189 15.04 9.52 -2.28
C THR A 189 15.81 10.73 -1.74
N ASP A 190 16.39 11.52 -2.63
CA ASP A 190 16.99 12.81 -2.28
C ASP A 190 15.95 13.91 -2.53
N HIS A 191 15.33 14.37 -1.45
CA HIS A 191 14.24 15.36 -1.54
C HIS A 191 14.71 16.80 -1.77
N HIS A 192 16.02 17.11 -1.68
CA HIS A 192 16.58 18.46 -1.82
C HIS A 192 15.74 19.57 -1.14
N ILE A 193 15.30 19.34 0.10
CA ILE A 193 14.36 20.19 0.81
C ILE A 193 15.01 21.56 1.13
N SER A 194 14.46 22.65 0.60
CA SER A 194 14.90 24.00 0.90
C SER A 194 14.59 24.40 2.35
N ARG A 195 15.30 25.42 2.85
CA ARG A 195 15.02 25.98 4.20
C ARG A 195 13.58 26.50 4.34
N GLU A 196 13.02 27.03 3.27
CA GLU A 196 11.65 27.52 3.25
C GLU A 196 10.64 26.38 3.32
N GLN A 197 10.81 25.34 2.49
CA GLN A 197 9.99 24.13 2.57
C GLN A 197 10.06 23.50 3.96
N LEU A 198 11.24 23.39 4.56
CA LEU A 198 11.41 22.85 5.92
C LEU A 198 10.62 23.65 6.96
N ARG A 199 10.59 24.99 6.86
CA ARG A 199 9.78 25.85 7.75
C ARG A 199 8.28 25.59 7.56
N ILE A 200 7.82 25.47 6.32
CA ILE A 200 6.40 25.19 6.00
C ILE A 200 6.01 23.82 6.57
N VAL A 201 6.84 22.80 6.34
CA VAL A 201 6.59 21.43 6.85
C VAL A 201 6.51 21.45 8.38
N GLN A 202 7.47 22.11 9.04
CA GLN A 202 7.49 22.20 10.50
C GLN A 202 6.24 22.92 11.05
N ALA A 203 5.85 24.04 10.45
CA ALA A 203 4.66 24.78 10.86
C ALA A 203 3.39 23.94 10.73
N ARG A 204 3.21 23.23 9.60
CA ARG A 204 2.07 22.35 9.38
C ARG A 204 2.08 21.15 10.35
N PHE A 205 3.27 20.60 10.64
CA PHE A 205 3.42 19.50 11.59
C PHE A 205 3.03 19.94 12.99
N GLU A 206 3.55 21.09 13.46
CA GLU A 206 3.31 21.64 14.80
C GLU A 206 1.82 21.98 15.04
N ALA A 207 1.06 22.30 14.00
CA ALA A 207 -0.37 22.55 14.08
C ALA A 207 -1.19 21.32 14.51
N ASN A 208 -0.59 20.10 14.44
CA ASN A 208 -1.24 18.85 14.84
C ASN A 208 -0.82 18.35 16.23
N ARG A 209 -0.37 19.27 17.10
CA ARG A 209 0.01 18.94 18.46
C ARG A 209 -1.17 18.38 19.26
N SER A 210 -0.91 17.32 20.00
CA SER A 210 -1.90 16.60 20.82
C SER A 210 -1.26 16.13 22.15
N PRO A 211 -2.03 15.68 23.14
CA PRO A 211 -1.46 15.02 24.30
C PRO A 211 -0.58 13.83 23.88
N GLY A 212 0.68 13.83 24.31
CA GLY A 212 1.65 12.77 23.98
C GLY A 212 2.38 12.94 22.65
N GLY A 213 2.27 14.10 21.98
CA GLY A 213 3.02 14.40 20.73
C GLY A 213 2.17 15.04 19.65
N TYR A 214 2.12 14.43 18.48
CA TYR A 214 1.40 14.90 17.29
C TYR A 214 0.54 13.77 16.75
N LEU A 215 -0.75 14.06 16.54
CA LEU A 215 -1.72 13.07 16.08
C LEU A 215 -2.25 13.45 14.70
N PHE A 216 -2.14 12.51 13.77
CA PHE A 216 -2.71 12.64 12.43
C PHE A 216 -3.77 11.57 12.21
N GLU A 217 -4.90 11.97 11.67
CA GLU A 217 -5.89 11.07 11.08
C GLU A 217 -5.62 11.01 9.57
N VAL A 218 -5.08 9.89 9.12
CA VAL A 218 -4.67 9.69 7.73
C VAL A 218 -5.79 8.99 7.00
N PRO A 219 -6.46 9.66 6.03
CA PRO A 219 -7.51 9.02 5.25
C PRO A 219 -6.90 8.00 4.27
N ASN A 220 -7.53 6.84 4.22
CA ASN A 220 -7.18 5.73 3.33
C ASN A 220 -8.42 5.23 2.61
N ARG A 221 -8.19 4.58 1.47
CA ARG A 221 -9.20 3.89 0.69
C ARG A 221 -8.71 2.49 0.38
N ILE A 222 -9.59 1.51 0.54
CA ILE A 222 -9.42 0.17 -0.01
C ILE A 222 -10.38 0.01 -1.18
N ASP A 223 -9.82 -0.35 -2.32
CA ASP A 223 -10.56 -0.82 -3.50
C ASP A 223 -10.41 -2.34 -3.56
N LEU A 224 -11.54 -3.06 -3.56
CA LEU A 224 -11.58 -4.50 -3.74
C LEU A 224 -12.17 -4.80 -5.10
N LEU A 225 -11.36 -5.41 -5.96
CA LEU A 225 -11.74 -5.82 -7.30
C LEU A 225 -11.74 -7.34 -7.42
N GLN A 226 -12.48 -7.87 -8.37
CA GLN A 226 -12.57 -9.31 -8.64
C GLN A 226 -12.35 -9.59 -10.12
N VAL A 227 -11.50 -10.58 -10.40
CA VAL A 227 -11.37 -11.11 -11.77
C VAL A 227 -12.65 -11.89 -12.13
N PRO A 228 -13.19 -11.78 -13.35
CA PRO A 228 -14.33 -12.56 -13.79
C PRO A 228 -14.16 -14.07 -13.57
N ILE A 229 -15.29 -14.78 -13.34
CA ILE A 229 -15.32 -16.24 -13.13
C ILE A 229 -15.23 -16.97 -14.48
#